data_c57acd019a56df8da7f472bbf4f45fd6
#
_entry.id   c57acd019a56df8da7f472bbf4f45fd6
#
_cell.length_a   1.000
_cell.length_b   1.000
_cell.length_c   1.000
_cell.angle_alpha   90.00
_cell.angle_beta   90.00
_cell.angle_gamma   90.00
#
_symmetry.space_group_name_H-M   'P 1'
#
loop_
_entity.id
_entity.type
_entity.pdbx_description
1 polymer ?
#
loop_
_entity_poly.entity_id
_entity_poly.type
_entity_poly.pdbx_seq_one_letter_code
_entity_poly.pdbx_strand_id
1 'polypeptide(L)'
;MSSTMGSLADQNNSQSPYYPMFLPAYRSSKAALNSLTIELAKHLKDTAIKVTTVCPGFVQTELTPMNRQLAPLTADEAAHVVVSAATLPADAETGTFVDAGGPVAW
;
A
#
# COMPACT_ATOMS: atom_id res chain seq x y z
N MET A 1 -6.71 0.70 0.31
CA MET A 1 -5.63 -0.32 0.25
C MET A 1 -4.94 -0.27 -1.11
N SER A 2 -3.61 -0.14 -1.15
CA SER A 2 -2.80 -0.03 -2.36
C SER A 2 -1.82 -1.21 -2.48
N SER A 3 -0.70 -0.98 -3.13
CA SER A 3 0.40 -1.93 -3.30
C SER A 3 1.70 -1.16 -3.46
N THR A 4 2.80 -1.69 -2.96
CA THR A 4 4.15 -1.19 -3.25
C THR A 4 4.41 -1.10 -4.75
N MET A 5 3.78 -1.97 -5.55
CA MET A 5 3.83 -1.88 -7.01
C MET A 5 3.20 -0.61 -7.60
N GLY A 6 2.42 0.16 -6.82
CA GLY A 6 1.92 1.48 -7.20
C GLY A 6 2.88 2.63 -6.88
N SER A 7 3.94 2.37 -6.11
CA SER A 7 5.00 3.33 -5.83
C SER A 7 5.80 3.63 -7.11
N LEU A 8 5.92 4.90 -7.48
CA LEU A 8 6.74 5.31 -8.63
C LEU A 8 8.23 5.18 -8.29
N ALA A 9 8.59 5.39 -7.02
CA ALA A 9 9.95 5.18 -6.53
C ALA A 9 10.35 3.71 -6.65
N ASP A 10 9.47 2.75 -6.25
CA ASP A 10 9.72 1.32 -6.39
C ASP A 10 9.79 0.89 -7.86
N GLN A 11 8.91 1.41 -8.71
CA GLN A 11 8.90 1.09 -10.15
C GLN A 11 10.20 1.48 -10.85
N ASN A 12 10.87 2.53 -10.37
CA ASN A 12 12.14 3.01 -10.91
C ASN A 12 13.38 2.41 -10.21
N ASN A 13 13.19 1.56 -9.21
CA ASN A 13 14.27 0.94 -8.45
C ASN A 13 14.63 -0.43 -9.04
N SER A 14 15.77 -0.53 -9.73
CA SER A 14 16.25 -1.78 -10.31
C SER A 14 16.57 -2.89 -9.29
N GLN A 15 16.65 -2.56 -8.00
CA GLN A 15 16.85 -3.53 -6.92
C GLN A 15 15.52 -4.06 -6.34
N SER A 16 14.39 -3.49 -6.74
CA SER A 16 13.08 -3.98 -6.31
C SER A 16 12.82 -5.38 -6.87
N PRO A 17 12.31 -6.32 -6.06
CA PRO A 17 11.91 -7.64 -6.55
C PRO A 17 10.78 -7.58 -7.58
N TYR A 18 10.06 -6.45 -7.64
CA TYR A 18 8.97 -6.21 -8.59
C TYR A 18 9.43 -5.54 -9.88
N TYR A 19 10.67 -5.07 -9.94
CA TYR A 19 11.20 -4.34 -11.10
C TYR A 19 10.99 -5.05 -12.46
N PRO A 20 11.24 -6.38 -12.59
CA PRO A 20 11.07 -7.08 -13.86
C PRO A 20 9.61 -7.34 -14.25
N MET A 21 8.65 -7.08 -13.36
CA MET A 21 7.24 -7.37 -13.62
C MET A 21 6.60 -6.31 -14.51
N PHE A 22 5.99 -6.73 -15.61
CA PHE A 22 5.26 -5.84 -16.52
C PHE A 22 3.75 -5.94 -16.30
N LEU A 23 3.23 -5.07 -15.44
CA LEU A 23 1.82 -5.00 -15.05
C LEU A 23 1.29 -3.56 -15.13
N PRO A 24 1.30 -2.93 -16.32
CA PRO A 24 1.07 -1.48 -16.45
C PRO A 24 -0.31 -1.05 -15.93
N ALA A 25 -1.38 -1.77 -16.23
CA ALA A 25 -2.73 -1.41 -15.78
C ALA A 25 -2.86 -1.48 -14.25
N TYR A 26 -2.32 -2.55 -13.64
CA TYR A 26 -2.35 -2.70 -12.18
C TYR A 26 -1.52 -1.60 -11.50
N ARG A 27 -0.26 -1.42 -11.92
CA ARG A 27 0.63 -0.40 -11.36
C ARG A 27 0.04 1.00 -11.49
N SER A 28 -0.47 1.37 -12.68
CA SER A 28 -1.10 2.66 -12.91
C SER A 28 -2.33 2.89 -12.02
N SER A 29 -3.17 1.87 -11.83
CA SER A 29 -4.34 1.98 -10.95
C SER A 29 -3.95 2.23 -9.49
N LYS A 30 -2.88 1.59 -9.02
CA LYS A 30 -2.38 1.76 -7.65
C LYS A 30 -1.62 3.09 -7.47
N ALA A 31 -0.91 3.55 -8.49
CA ALA A 31 -0.30 4.89 -8.49
C ALA A 31 -1.37 5.99 -8.45
N ALA A 32 -2.46 5.83 -9.20
CA ALA A 32 -3.59 6.76 -9.15
C ALA A 32 -4.24 6.79 -7.75
N LEU A 33 -4.41 5.64 -7.12
CA LEU A 33 -4.90 5.55 -5.73
C LEU A 33 -3.95 6.23 -4.74
N ASN A 34 -2.63 6.08 -4.91
CA ASN A 34 -1.61 6.74 -4.10
C ASN A 34 -1.72 8.27 -4.23
N SER A 35 -1.83 8.78 -5.46
CA SER A 35 -2.04 10.21 -5.73
C SER A 35 -3.32 10.74 -5.06
N LEU A 36 -4.43 10.01 -5.19
CA LEU A 36 -5.70 10.37 -4.54
C LEU A 36 -5.57 10.42 -3.01
N THR A 37 -4.82 9.50 -2.41
CA THR A 37 -4.56 9.50 -0.95
C THR A 37 -3.86 10.78 -0.51
N ILE A 38 -2.84 11.22 -1.25
CA ILE A 38 -2.10 12.46 -0.96
C ILE A 38 -3.04 13.67 -1.02
N GLU A 39 -3.84 13.79 -2.08
CA GLU A 39 -4.77 14.90 -2.24
C GLU A 39 -5.85 14.92 -1.14
N LEU A 40 -6.36 13.74 -0.78
CA LEU A 40 -7.35 13.61 0.29
C LEU A 40 -6.76 13.99 1.66
N ALA A 41 -5.53 13.56 1.94
CA ALA A 41 -4.82 13.93 3.16
C ALA A 41 -4.61 15.43 3.29
N LYS A 42 -4.21 16.10 2.19
CA LYS A 42 -4.08 17.56 2.14
C LYS A 42 -5.42 18.26 2.39
N HIS A 43 -6.50 17.77 1.78
CA HIS A 43 -7.83 18.34 1.92
C HIS A 43 -8.35 18.21 3.36
N LEU A 44 -8.02 17.13 4.05
CA LEU A 44 -8.49 16.82 5.40
C LEU A 44 -7.50 17.18 6.51
N LYS A 45 -6.40 17.89 6.18
CA LYS A 45 -5.28 18.15 7.11
C LYS A 45 -5.70 18.86 8.41
N ASP A 46 -6.73 19.71 8.35
CA ASP A 46 -7.21 20.49 9.48
C ASP A 46 -8.36 19.78 10.24
N THR A 47 -8.52 18.48 10.02
CA THR A 47 -9.51 17.62 10.67
C THR A 47 -8.84 16.54 11.49
N ALA A 48 -9.62 15.81 12.28
CA ALA A 48 -9.12 14.63 13.01
C ALA A 48 -8.96 13.38 12.12
N ILE A 49 -9.32 13.45 10.83
CA ILE A 49 -9.28 12.31 9.91
C ILE A 49 -7.85 12.08 9.43
N LYS A 50 -7.35 10.85 9.62
CA LYS A 50 -6.08 10.39 9.07
C LYS A 50 -6.32 9.58 7.80
N VAL A 51 -5.56 9.88 6.77
CA VAL A 51 -5.63 9.16 5.48
C VAL A 51 -4.31 8.45 5.27
N THR A 52 -4.34 7.12 5.26
CA THR A 52 -3.15 6.28 5.12
C THR A 52 -3.35 5.26 4.02
N THR A 53 -2.38 5.16 3.13
CA THR A 53 -2.31 4.07 2.15
C THR A 53 -1.59 2.88 2.78
N VAL A 54 -2.11 1.68 2.55
CA VAL A 54 -1.56 0.44 3.07
C VAL A 54 -1.29 -0.54 1.94
N CYS A 55 -0.07 -1.11 1.91
CA CYS A 55 0.24 -2.32 1.15
C CYS A 55 0.19 -3.52 2.10
N PRO A 56 -0.73 -4.47 1.93
CA PRO A 56 -0.85 -5.65 2.79
C PRO A 56 0.22 -6.72 2.49
N GLY A 57 1.04 -6.53 1.46
CA GLY A 57 1.96 -7.55 0.96
C GLY A 57 1.32 -8.49 -0.05
N PHE A 58 2.00 -9.62 -0.34
CA PHE A 58 1.51 -10.68 -1.21
C PHE A 58 0.77 -11.71 -0.36
N VAL A 59 -0.55 -11.74 -0.50
CA VAL A 59 -1.47 -12.39 0.45
C VAL A 59 -2.24 -13.53 -0.22
N GLN A 60 -2.41 -14.63 0.50
CA GLN A 60 -3.23 -15.78 0.11
C GLN A 60 -4.70 -15.38 0.07
N THR A 61 -5.19 -15.06 -1.13
CA THR A 61 -6.57 -14.63 -1.40
C THR A 61 -7.04 -15.18 -2.73
N GLU A 62 -8.31 -14.96 -3.03
CA GLU A 62 -8.93 -15.30 -4.32
C GLU A 62 -8.66 -14.24 -5.41
N LEU A 63 -7.78 -13.26 -5.17
CA LEU A 63 -7.52 -12.17 -6.12
C LEU A 63 -7.02 -12.70 -7.48
N THR A 64 -6.08 -13.63 -7.44
CA THR A 64 -5.61 -14.39 -8.61
C THR A 64 -5.27 -15.83 -8.21
N PRO A 65 -5.20 -16.77 -9.17
CA PRO A 65 -4.68 -18.13 -8.88
C PRO A 65 -3.28 -18.12 -8.27
N MET A 66 -2.44 -17.16 -8.66
CA MET A 66 -1.10 -16.99 -8.12
C MET A 66 -1.12 -16.59 -6.63
N ASN A 67 -2.03 -15.71 -6.22
CA ASN A 67 -2.20 -15.37 -4.80
C ASN A 67 -2.51 -16.62 -3.97
N ARG A 68 -3.46 -17.43 -4.42
CA ARG A 68 -3.86 -18.65 -3.71
C ARG A 68 -2.72 -19.65 -3.55
N GLN A 69 -1.87 -19.79 -4.56
CA GLN A 69 -0.87 -20.85 -4.63
C GLN A 69 0.52 -20.46 -4.11
N LEU A 70 0.90 -19.20 -4.29
CA LEU A 70 2.29 -18.76 -4.12
C LEU A 70 2.48 -17.67 -3.07
N ALA A 71 1.41 -17.01 -2.62
CA ALA A 71 1.56 -15.94 -1.65
C ALA A 71 2.03 -16.49 -0.29
N PRO A 72 3.02 -15.84 0.34
CA PRO A 72 3.58 -16.32 1.60
C PRO A 72 2.75 -15.94 2.83
N LEU A 73 1.92 -14.89 2.73
CA LEU A 73 1.18 -14.35 3.86
C LEU A 73 -0.26 -14.85 3.86
N THR A 74 -0.74 -15.26 5.02
CA THR A 74 -2.16 -15.48 5.25
C THR A 74 -2.92 -14.15 5.31
N ALA A 75 -4.25 -14.20 5.17
CA ALA A 75 -5.09 -13.00 5.31
C ALA A 75 -4.99 -12.40 6.72
N ASP A 76 -4.89 -13.23 7.75
CA ASP A 76 -4.77 -12.80 9.15
C ASP A 76 -3.44 -12.05 9.38
N GLU A 77 -2.33 -12.60 8.91
CA GLU A 77 -1.02 -11.93 8.99
C GLU A 77 -1.03 -10.58 8.27
N ALA A 78 -1.58 -10.54 7.07
CA ALA A 78 -1.68 -9.32 6.28
C ALA A 78 -2.64 -8.27 6.90
N ALA A 79 -3.63 -8.70 7.67
CA ALA A 79 -4.55 -7.80 8.35
C ALA A 79 -3.86 -6.96 9.44
N HIS A 80 -2.76 -7.41 10.03
CA HIS A 80 -2.08 -6.68 11.10
C HIS A 80 -1.65 -5.27 10.67
N VAL A 81 -1.06 -5.09 9.49
CA VAL A 81 -0.68 -3.76 9.01
C VAL A 81 -1.89 -2.87 8.76
N VAL A 82 -3.01 -3.44 8.32
CA VAL A 82 -4.26 -2.71 8.09
C VAL A 82 -4.85 -2.24 9.42
N VAL A 83 -4.90 -3.12 10.42
CA VAL A 83 -5.38 -2.78 11.78
C VAL A 83 -4.48 -1.71 12.40
N SER A 84 -3.15 -1.85 12.30
CA SER A 84 -2.21 -0.84 12.80
C SER A 84 -2.45 0.52 12.16
N ALA A 85 -2.66 0.58 10.86
CA ALA A 85 -2.97 1.83 10.15
C ALA A 85 -4.35 2.41 10.52
N ALA A 86 -5.33 1.55 10.84
CA ALA A 86 -6.67 1.97 11.23
C ALA A 86 -6.77 2.45 12.69
N THR A 87 -5.78 2.11 13.52
CA THR A 87 -5.74 2.43 14.96
C THR A 87 -4.62 3.41 15.32
N LEU A 88 -4.17 4.21 14.36
CA LEU A 88 -3.16 5.24 14.58
C LEU A 88 -3.60 6.24 15.65
N PRO A 89 -2.68 6.72 16.51
CA PRO A 89 -2.99 7.75 17.48
C PRO A 89 -3.36 9.08 16.82
N ALA A 90 -4.03 9.96 17.58
CA ALA A 90 -4.55 11.21 17.07
C ALA A 90 -3.45 12.16 16.52
N ASP A 91 -2.24 12.09 17.06
CA ASP A 91 -1.08 12.87 16.66
C ASP A 91 -0.25 12.23 15.53
N ALA A 92 -0.67 11.06 15.01
CA ALA A 92 0.00 10.43 13.89
C ALA A 92 -0.07 11.28 12.63
N GLU A 93 0.92 11.13 11.77
CA GLU A 93 0.94 11.77 10.44
C GLU A 93 -0.22 11.28 9.56
N THR A 94 -0.67 12.15 8.66
CA THR A 94 -1.62 11.83 7.59
C THR A 94 -0.94 11.89 6.23
N GLY A 95 -1.49 11.25 5.21
CA GLY A 95 -0.88 11.21 3.89
C GLY A 95 0.33 10.28 3.82
N THR A 96 0.32 9.21 4.60
CA THR A 96 1.40 8.21 4.65
C THR A 96 1.09 6.99 3.80
N PHE A 97 2.15 6.32 3.36
CA PHE A 97 2.09 5.00 2.72
C PHE A 97 2.91 4.01 3.54
N VAL A 98 2.31 2.91 3.95
CA VAL A 98 2.96 1.92 4.84
C VAL A 98 2.74 0.49 4.36
N ASP A 99 3.69 -0.37 4.70
CA ASP A 99 3.56 -1.83 4.65
C ASP A 99 3.99 -2.43 6.00
N ALA A 100 4.13 -3.75 6.07
CA ALA A 100 4.57 -4.44 7.28
C ALA A 100 6.01 -4.11 7.71
N GLY A 101 6.83 -3.60 6.78
CA GLY A 101 8.20 -3.15 7.05
C GLY A 101 8.30 -1.68 7.49
N GLY A 102 7.20 -0.93 7.42
CA GLY A 102 7.14 0.48 7.79
C GLY A 102 6.78 1.41 6.63
N PRO A 103 7.33 2.64 6.59
CA PRO A 103 7.03 3.60 5.53
C PRO A 103 7.49 3.14 4.15
N VAL A 104 6.64 3.33 3.16
CA VAL A 104 6.90 3.07 1.74
C VAL A 104 7.01 4.40 1.00
N ALA A 105 8.01 4.56 0.14
CA ALA A 105 8.11 5.71 -0.76
C ALA A 105 6.97 5.70 -1.80
N TRP A 106 6.52 6.90 -2.19
CA TRP A 106 5.46 7.07 -3.18
C TRP A 106 5.86 6.71 -4.60
#